data_56c26e49aade4e085f5e5ff36a088b21
#
_entry.id   56c26e49aade4e085f5e5ff36a088b21
#
_cell.length_a   1.000
_cell.length_b   1.000
_cell.length_c   1.000
_cell.angle_alpha   90.00
_cell.angle_beta   90.00
_cell.angle_gamma   90.00
#
_symmetry.space_group_name_H-M   'P 1'
#
loop_
_entity.id
_entity.type
_entity.pdbx_description
1 polymer ?
#
loop_
_entity_poly.entity_id
_entity_poly.type
_entity_poly.pdbx_seq_one_letter_code
_entity_poly.pdbx_strand_id
1 'polypeptide(L)'
;MSARIVFMMMAGALASGALSGADVILDRIAVTVGKQVITEGEVVRDLRVAALLDHKPVDLSGEEKRKAADRLVDQLLIQQEIAFSRIPLGAEEEAARMLAQVESQYGSAAGYQAALVRYHVTEADVANHLITGVRALQFTDLRFHPEIDISEDDLRDFYNKLSEEGRKRGDANIPTFESSRDDVEKFVVGQRITLALDRWLGAQRTQTQILYREQVFQ
;
A
#
# COMPACT_ATOMS: atom_id res chain seq x y z
N MET A 1 -70.44 35.17 -50.27
CA MET A 1 -70.35 34.77 -48.85
C MET A 1 -69.01 34.15 -48.64
N SER A 2 -68.14 34.90 -47.97
CA SER A 2 -66.70 34.71 -47.96
C SER A 2 -66.25 33.96 -46.69
N ALA A 3 -65.62 32.81 -46.82
CA ALA A 3 -64.99 32.10 -45.71
C ALA A 3 -63.50 32.45 -45.64
N ARG A 4 -63.10 33.14 -44.59
CA ARG A 4 -61.68 33.47 -44.26
C ARG A 4 -61.06 32.28 -43.52
N ILE A 5 -60.06 31.67 -44.12
CA ILE A 5 -59.22 30.68 -43.51
C ILE A 5 -58.08 31.43 -42.78
N VAL A 6 -58.01 31.29 -41.42
CA VAL A 6 -56.93 31.80 -40.59
C VAL A 6 -55.89 30.70 -40.50
N PHE A 7 -54.68 30.96 -41.02
CA PHE A 7 -53.55 30.09 -40.96
C PHE A 7 -52.79 30.40 -39.68
N MET A 8 -52.82 29.51 -38.68
CA MET A 8 -52.11 29.65 -37.40
C MET A 8 -50.72 29.03 -37.52
N MET A 9 -49.74 29.89 -37.62
CA MET A 9 -48.29 29.50 -37.60
C MET A 9 -47.90 29.07 -36.18
N MET A 10 -47.60 27.76 -35.98
CA MET A 10 -47.14 27.21 -34.75
C MET A 10 -45.56 27.26 -34.80
N ALA A 11 -44.94 28.22 -34.07
CA ALA A 11 -43.50 28.32 -33.92
C ALA A 11 -43.02 27.24 -32.95
N GLY A 12 -42.39 26.20 -33.47
CA GLY A 12 -41.71 25.17 -32.67
C GLY A 12 -40.38 25.71 -32.10
N ALA A 13 -40.31 25.90 -30.79
CA ALA A 13 -39.09 26.20 -30.10
C ALA A 13 -38.25 24.94 -30.02
N LEU A 14 -37.16 24.85 -30.77
CA LEU A 14 -36.11 23.86 -30.62
C LEU A 14 -35.33 24.16 -29.33
N ALA A 15 -35.67 23.45 -28.26
CA ALA A 15 -34.83 23.44 -27.03
C ALA A 15 -33.59 22.64 -27.34
N SER A 16 -32.48 23.34 -27.63
CA SER A 16 -31.14 22.76 -27.67
C SER A 16 -30.74 22.39 -26.26
N GLY A 17 -30.97 21.13 -25.87
CA GLY A 17 -30.44 20.56 -24.65
C GLY A 17 -28.89 20.48 -24.76
N ALA A 18 -28.20 21.35 -24.03
CA ALA A 18 -26.76 21.22 -23.82
C ALA A 18 -26.52 19.88 -23.11
N LEU A 19 -25.99 18.90 -23.82
CA LEU A 19 -25.37 17.72 -23.23
C LEU A 19 -24.15 18.22 -22.45
N SER A 20 -24.29 18.43 -21.15
CA SER A 20 -23.16 18.52 -20.24
C SER A 20 -22.49 17.17 -20.28
N GLY A 21 -21.48 17.00 -21.11
CA GLY A 21 -20.56 15.90 -21.02
C GLY A 21 -19.92 15.98 -19.62
N ALA A 22 -20.27 15.05 -18.74
CA ALA A 22 -19.51 14.86 -17.52
C ALA A 22 -18.06 14.61 -17.97
N ASP A 23 -17.13 15.49 -17.57
CA ASP A 23 -15.71 15.26 -17.76
C ASP A 23 -15.39 13.90 -17.12
N VAL A 24 -15.18 12.88 -17.95
CA VAL A 24 -14.65 11.60 -17.50
C VAL A 24 -13.21 11.91 -17.09
N ILE A 25 -12.99 12.10 -15.80
CA ILE A 25 -11.65 12.22 -15.25
C ILE A 25 -10.98 10.87 -15.49
N LEU A 26 -10.23 10.74 -16.57
CA LEU A 26 -9.37 9.62 -16.82
C LEU A 26 -8.23 9.71 -15.81
N ASP A 27 -8.15 8.73 -14.89
CA ASP A 27 -7.07 8.65 -13.93
C ASP A 27 -5.73 8.52 -14.68
N ARG A 28 -4.74 9.34 -14.31
CA ARG A 28 -3.45 9.38 -15.00
C ARG A 28 -2.62 8.16 -14.63
N ILE A 29 -1.95 7.55 -15.61
CA ILE A 29 -0.97 6.50 -15.36
C ILE A 29 0.25 7.14 -14.67
N ALA A 30 0.61 6.63 -13.49
CA ALA A 30 1.81 7.00 -12.76
C ALA A 30 2.99 6.08 -13.13
N VAL A 31 2.77 4.76 -13.16
CA VAL A 31 3.80 3.78 -13.49
C VAL A 31 3.20 2.68 -14.38
N THR A 32 3.97 2.24 -15.36
CA THR A 32 3.68 1.01 -16.11
C THR A 32 4.63 -0.09 -15.64
N VAL A 33 4.10 -1.26 -15.26
CA VAL A 33 4.86 -2.42 -14.76
C VAL A 33 4.53 -3.62 -15.65
N GLY A 34 5.37 -3.90 -16.62
CA GLY A 34 5.11 -4.90 -17.64
C GLY A 34 3.83 -4.59 -18.42
N LYS A 35 2.77 -5.39 -18.21
CA LYS A 35 1.44 -5.22 -18.83
C LYS A 35 0.41 -4.54 -17.91
N GLN A 36 0.77 -4.21 -16.69
CA GLN A 36 -0.10 -3.59 -15.69
C GLN A 36 0.27 -2.13 -15.50
N VAL A 37 -0.64 -1.35 -14.94
CA VAL A 37 -0.44 0.06 -14.66
C VAL A 37 -0.78 0.36 -13.21
N ILE A 38 -0.08 1.34 -12.64
CA ILE A 38 -0.41 1.98 -11.39
C ILE A 38 -0.81 3.41 -11.74
N THR A 39 -1.98 3.84 -11.28
CA THR A 39 -2.51 5.16 -11.56
C THR A 39 -2.11 6.18 -10.48
N GLU A 40 -2.22 7.47 -10.78
CA GLU A 40 -2.02 8.53 -9.80
C GLU A 40 -3.05 8.44 -8.66
N GLY A 41 -4.30 8.07 -8.97
CA GLY A 41 -5.33 7.85 -7.98
C GLY A 41 -4.99 6.74 -7.00
N GLU A 42 -4.38 5.65 -7.45
CA GLU A 42 -3.90 4.57 -6.58
C GLU A 42 -2.75 5.03 -5.69
N VAL A 43 -1.79 5.79 -6.23
CA VAL A 43 -0.68 6.37 -5.46
C VAL A 43 -1.19 7.31 -4.37
N VAL A 44 -2.12 8.21 -4.71
CA VAL A 44 -2.71 9.15 -3.75
C VAL A 44 -3.54 8.40 -2.69
N ARG A 45 -4.27 7.36 -3.09
CA ARG A 45 -5.05 6.52 -2.16
C ARG A 45 -4.13 5.80 -1.17
N ASP A 46 -3.03 5.20 -1.63
CA ASP A 46 -2.04 4.56 -0.75
C ASP A 46 -1.49 5.53 0.29
N LEU A 47 -1.10 6.75 -0.12
CA LEU A 47 -0.63 7.79 0.80
C LEU A 47 -1.69 8.20 1.84
N ARG A 48 -2.95 8.31 1.43
CA ARG A 48 -4.05 8.66 2.34
C ARG A 48 -4.36 7.55 3.33
N VAL A 49 -4.36 6.30 2.88
CA VAL A 49 -4.54 5.15 3.78
C VAL A 49 -3.38 5.05 4.75
N ALA A 50 -2.13 5.16 4.29
CA ALA A 50 -0.97 5.15 5.16
C ALA A 50 -1.01 6.27 6.21
N ALA A 51 -1.40 7.50 5.81
CA ALA A 51 -1.54 8.63 6.71
C ALA A 51 -2.66 8.40 7.77
N LEU A 52 -3.77 7.77 7.38
CA LEU A 52 -4.83 7.37 8.30
C LEU A 52 -4.32 6.35 9.32
N LEU A 53 -3.61 5.31 8.88
CA LEU A 53 -3.07 4.27 9.75
C LEU A 53 -2.02 4.81 10.73
N ASP A 54 -1.22 5.77 10.30
CA ASP A 54 -0.17 6.41 11.10
C ASP A 54 -0.67 7.60 11.94
N HIS A 55 -1.93 8.01 11.81
CA HIS A 55 -2.49 9.23 12.41
C HIS A 55 -1.73 10.51 12.04
N LYS A 56 -1.15 10.58 10.83
CA LYS A 56 -0.35 11.70 10.33
C LYS A 56 -1.12 12.53 9.30
N PRO A 57 -0.72 13.79 9.08
CA PRO A 57 -1.19 14.56 7.94
C PRO A 57 -0.84 13.87 6.61
N VAL A 58 -1.70 14.01 5.61
CA VAL A 58 -1.41 13.49 4.25
C VAL A 58 -0.37 14.39 3.60
N ASP A 59 0.74 13.82 3.14
CA ASP A 59 1.73 14.48 2.30
C ASP A 59 1.61 13.98 0.86
N LEU A 60 1.24 14.87 -0.06
CA LEU A 60 1.10 14.59 -1.49
C LEU A 60 2.23 15.23 -2.31
N SER A 61 3.38 15.54 -1.69
CA SER A 61 4.57 16.00 -2.40
C SER A 61 5.03 14.99 -3.46
N GLY A 62 5.72 15.47 -4.48
CA GLY A 62 6.24 14.61 -5.53
C GLY A 62 7.16 13.51 -4.99
N GLU A 63 7.95 13.83 -3.95
CA GLU A 63 8.81 12.85 -3.28
C GLU A 63 8.02 11.72 -2.63
N GLU A 64 6.98 12.05 -1.84
CA GLU A 64 6.15 11.02 -1.18
C GLU A 64 5.30 10.23 -2.18
N LYS A 65 4.78 10.89 -3.23
CA LYS A 65 4.13 10.17 -4.35
C LYS A 65 5.10 9.18 -5.01
N ARG A 66 6.36 9.56 -5.21
CA ARG A 66 7.36 8.66 -5.81
C ARG A 66 7.64 7.47 -4.91
N LYS A 67 7.84 7.67 -3.61
CA LYS A 67 8.02 6.59 -2.63
C LYS A 67 6.82 5.66 -2.57
N ALA A 68 5.60 6.20 -2.61
CA ALA A 68 4.38 5.40 -2.65
C ALA A 68 4.28 4.57 -3.94
N ALA A 69 4.60 5.17 -5.08
CA ALA A 69 4.63 4.46 -6.35
C ALA A 69 5.66 3.32 -6.35
N ASP A 70 6.84 3.51 -5.75
CA ASP A 70 7.85 2.46 -5.60
C ASP A 70 7.35 1.30 -4.73
N ARG A 71 6.67 1.60 -3.61
CA ARG A 71 6.03 0.55 -2.78
C ARG A 71 4.95 -0.21 -3.55
N LEU A 72 4.10 0.49 -4.30
CA LEU A 72 3.05 -0.13 -5.11
C LEU A 72 3.63 -1.01 -6.23
N VAL A 73 4.77 -0.63 -6.83
CA VAL A 73 5.50 -1.48 -7.78
C VAL A 73 5.93 -2.78 -7.11
N ASP A 74 6.55 -2.71 -5.93
CA ASP A 74 6.98 -3.90 -5.19
C ASP A 74 5.80 -4.79 -4.80
N GLN A 75 4.71 -4.21 -4.31
CA GLN A 75 3.48 -4.93 -4.01
C GLN A 75 2.91 -5.64 -5.25
N LEU A 76 2.92 -4.97 -6.40
CA LEU A 76 2.45 -5.53 -7.66
C LEU A 76 3.30 -6.73 -8.11
N LEU A 77 4.63 -6.64 -7.98
CA LEU A 77 5.54 -7.75 -8.29
C LEU A 77 5.31 -8.94 -7.36
N ILE A 78 5.10 -8.70 -6.06
CA ILE A 78 4.75 -9.74 -5.09
C ILE A 78 3.42 -10.38 -5.45
N GLN A 79 2.39 -9.60 -5.77
CA GLN A 79 1.07 -10.11 -6.16
C GLN A 79 1.13 -10.97 -7.43
N GLN A 80 1.95 -10.58 -8.42
CA GLN A 80 2.16 -11.37 -9.63
C GLN A 80 2.78 -12.72 -9.30
N GLU A 81 3.78 -12.76 -8.41
CA GLU A 81 4.41 -14.01 -7.98
C GLU A 81 3.44 -14.91 -7.19
N ILE A 82 2.67 -14.34 -6.26
CA ILE A 82 1.62 -15.06 -5.52
C ILE A 82 0.63 -15.72 -6.51
N ALA A 83 0.17 -14.94 -7.51
CA ALA A 83 -0.77 -15.44 -8.51
C ALA A 83 -0.14 -16.54 -9.39
N PHE A 84 1.13 -16.40 -9.76
CA PHE A 84 1.86 -17.38 -10.54
C PHE A 84 2.10 -18.68 -9.76
N SER A 85 2.57 -18.58 -8.53
CA SER A 85 2.90 -19.70 -7.66
C SER A 85 1.67 -20.43 -7.11
N ARG A 86 0.47 -19.83 -7.23
CA ARG A 86 -0.80 -20.36 -6.70
C ARG A 86 -0.75 -20.72 -5.21
N ILE A 87 0.03 -19.97 -4.43
CA ILE A 87 0.15 -20.15 -2.99
C ILE A 87 -1.17 -19.76 -2.34
N PRO A 88 -1.84 -20.65 -1.58
CA PRO A 88 -3.04 -20.28 -0.85
C PRO A 88 -2.65 -19.43 0.37
N LEU A 89 -2.92 -18.13 0.31
CA LEU A 89 -2.70 -17.20 1.43
C LEU A 89 -4.06 -16.80 2.02
N GLY A 90 -4.24 -17.05 3.32
CA GLY A 90 -5.46 -16.71 4.07
C GLY A 90 -5.28 -15.39 4.82
N ALA A 91 -5.36 -14.26 4.12
CA ALA A 91 -5.13 -12.95 4.71
C ALA A 91 -6.38 -12.28 5.30
N GLU A 92 -7.56 -12.74 4.94
CA GLU A 92 -8.82 -12.06 5.18
C GLU A 92 -9.15 -11.92 6.67
N GLU A 93 -8.98 -13.01 7.45
CA GLU A 93 -9.26 -12.99 8.90
C GLU A 93 -8.28 -12.11 9.67
N GLU A 94 -7.00 -12.16 9.32
CA GLU A 94 -5.98 -11.34 9.96
C GLU A 94 -6.17 -9.86 9.61
N ALA A 95 -6.41 -9.54 8.36
CA ALA A 95 -6.71 -8.18 7.91
C ALA A 95 -7.98 -7.63 8.59
N ALA A 96 -9.03 -8.46 8.78
CA ALA A 96 -10.24 -8.06 9.51
C ALA A 96 -9.94 -7.73 10.98
N ARG A 97 -9.07 -8.52 11.65
CA ARG A 97 -8.62 -8.21 13.01
C ARG A 97 -7.84 -6.90 13.06
N MET A 98 -6.95 -6.68 12.11
CA MET A 98 -6.19 -5.44 12.01
C MET A 98 -7.12 -4.24 11.75
N LEU A 99 -8.12 -4.38 10.89
CA LEU A 99 -9.11 -3.33 10.64
C LEU A 99 -9.86 -2.97 11.92
N ALA A 100 -10.36 -3.96 12.67
CA ALA A 100 -11.03 -3.73 13.94
C ALA A 100 -10.11 -3.03 14.97
N GLN A 101 -8.82 -3.34 14.97
CA GLN A 101 -7.84 -2.65 15.80
C GLN A 101 -7.67 -1.18 15.37
N VAL A 102 -7.59 -0.91 14.06
CA VAL A 102 -7.52 0.46 13.52
C VAL A 102 -8.77 1.25 13.92
N GLU A 103 -9.98 0.68 13.76
CA GLU A 103 -11.24 1.31 14.18
C GLU A 103 -11.22 1.68 15.66
N SER A 104 -10.73 0.78 16.51
CA SER A 104 -10.66 1.01 17.97
C SER A 104 -9.77 2.19 18.36
N GLN A 105 -8.72 2.48 17.58
CA GLN A 105 -7.80 3.60 17.82
C GLN A 105 -8.48 4.97 17.65
N TYR A 106 -9.59 5.03 16.92
CA TYR A 106 -10.38 6.26 16.72
C TYR A 106 -11.46 6.48 17.81
N GLY A 107 -11.48 5.62 18.83
CA GLY A 107 -12.32 5.77 20.04
C GLY A 107 -13.79 5.40 19.85
N SER A 108 -14.34 5.52 18.65
CA SER A 108 -15.71 5.12 18.31
C SER A 108 -15.90 4.91 16.81
N ALA A 109 -16.94 4.17 16.43
CA ALA A 109 -17.31 4.02 15.02
C ALA A 109 -17.55 5.37 14.32
N ALA A 110 -18.18 6.33 15.00
CA ALA A 110 -18.37 7.68 14.47
C ALA A 110 -17.04 8.43 14.29
N GLY A 111 -16.08 8.25 15.22
CA GLY A 111 -14.73 8.80 15.11
C GLY A 111 -13.96 8.23 13.89
N TYR A 112 -14.06 6.92 13.70
CA TYR A 112 -13.47 6.25 12.54
C TYR A 112 -14.09 6.73 11.21
N GLN A 113 -15.44 6.79 11.13
CA GLN A 113 -16.11 7.32 9.94
C GLN A 113 -15.73 8.77 9.64
N ALA A 114 -15.59 9.61 10.67
CA ALA A 114 -15.10 10.98 10.50
C ALA A 114 -13.64 11.02 10.00
N ALA A 115 -12.81 10.06 10.43
CA ALA A 115 -11.44 9.92 9.92
C ALA A 115 -11.42 9.52 8.44
N LEU A 116 -12.21 8.53 8.03
CA LEU A 116 -12.33 8.14 6.61
C LEU A 116 -12.67 9.35 5.72
N VAL A 117 -13.66 10.15 6.14
CA VAL A 117 -14.03 11.37 5.42
C VAL A 117 -12.87 12.38 5.38
N ARG A 118 -12.21 12.61 6.51
CA ARG A 118 -11.08 13.55 6.62
C ARG A 118 -9.89 13.16 5.74
N TYR A 119 -9.59 11.87 5.64
CA TYR A 119 -8.49 11.36 4.81
C TYR A 119 -8.92 11.10 3.36
N HIS A 120 -10.21 11.30 3.02
CA HIS A 120 -10.77 11.01 1.69
C HIS A 120 -10.49 9.58 1.22
N VAL A 121 -10.75 8.60 2.07
CA VAL A 121 -10.67 7.17 1.81
C VAL A 121 -11.93 6.46 2.25
N THR A 122 -12.15 5.26 1.73
CA THR A 122 -13.24 4.39 2.15
C THR A 122 -12.74 3.28 3.07
N GLU A 123 -13.62 2.67 3.82
CA GLU A 123 -13.30 1.47 4.61
C GLU A 123 -12.75 0.33 3.72
N ALA A 124 -13.30 0.19 2.50
CA ALA A 124 -12.81 -0.78 1.53
C ALA A 124 -11.36 -0.50 1.10
N ASP A 125 -10.95 0.77 0.99
CA ASP A 125 -9.56 1.14 0.68
C ASP A 125 -8.62 0.70 1.81
N VAL A 126 -9.03 0.93 3.07
CA VAL A 126 -8.26 0.50 4.26
C VAL A 126 -8.19 -1.02 4.33
N ALA A 127 -9.32 -1.72 4.18
CA ALA A 127 -9.37 -3.18 4.19
C ALA A 127 -8.49 -3.80 3.10
N ASN A 128 -8.56 -3.30 1.87
CA ASN A 128 -7.74 -3.77 0.75
C ASN A 128 -6.25 -3.54 0.98
N HIS A 129 -5.86 -2.40 1.54
CA HIS A 129 -4.48 -2.12 1.91
C HIS A 129 -3.96 -3.13 2.95
N LEU A 130 -4.75 -3.41 4.00
CA LEU A 130 -4.40 -4.38 5.03
C LEU A 130 -4.31 -5.81 4.46
N ILE A 131 -5.29 -6.25 3.66
CA ILE A 131 -5.26 -7.57 3.00
C ILE A 131 -4.00 -7.72 2.15
N THR A 132 -3.68 -6.71 1.34
CA THR A 132 -2.49 -6.72 0.49
C THR A 132 -1.20 -6.80 1.32
N GLY A 133 -1.12 -6.05 2.42
CA GLY A 133 0.01 -6.09 3.35
C GLY A 133 0.18 -7.45 4.01
N VAL A 134 -0.90 -8.04 4.53
CA VAL A 134 -0.88 -9.37 5.14
C VAL A 134 -0.46 -10.45 4.13
N ARG A 135 -1.00 -10.41 2.91
CA ARG A 135 -0.58 -11.35 1.84
C ARG A 135 0.90 -11.22 1.50
N ALA A 136 1.42 -10.00 1.43
CA ALA A 136 2.84 -9.78 1.18
C ALA A 136 3.72 -10.34 2.30
N LEU A 137 3.31 -10.15 3.57
CA LEU A 137 4.02 -10.72 4.73
C LEU A 137 4.00 -12.25 4.72
N GLN A 138 2.83 -12.87 4.52
CA GLN A 138 2.68 -14.33 4.44
C GLN A 138 3.49 -14.91 3.28
N PHE A 139 3.47 -14.28 2.10
CA PHE A 139 4.29 -14.67 0.97
C PHE A 139 5.77 -14.61 1.31
N THR A 140 6.21 -13.51 1.91
CA THR A 140 7.62 -13.29 2.26
C THR A 140 8.12 -14.34 3.23
N ASP A 141 7.36 -14.63 4.27
CA ASP A 141 7.69 -15.67 5.25
C ASP A 141 7.72 -17.06 4.59
N LEU A 142 6.69 -17.42 3.87
CA LEU A 142 6.58 -18.74 3.23
C LEU A 142 7.68 -18.98 2.19
N ARG A 143 8.07 -17.93 1.45
CA ARG A 143 9.02 -18.03 0.34
C ARG A 143 10.47 -18.04 0.80
N PHE A 144 10.81 -17.23 1.82
CA PHE A 144 12.20 -16.98 2.19
C PHE A 144 12.60 -17.61 3.51
N HIS A 145 11.70 -17.79 4.48
CA HIS A 145 12.03 -18.39 5.77
C HIS A 145 12.69 -19.78 5.66
N PRO A 146 12.23 -20.70 4.80
CA PRO A 146 12.85 -22.02 4.66
C PRO A 146 14.30 -21.98 4.14
N GLU A 147 14.71 -20.88 3.51
CA GLU A 147 16.08 -20.68 2.97
C GLU A 147 17.04 -20.06 3.98
N ILE A 148 16.53 -19.68 5.17
CA ILE A 148 17.35 -19.01 6.20
C ILE A 148 17.97 -20.06 7.10
N ASP A 149 19.30 -20.14 7.04
CA ASP A 149 20.14 -20.90 7.97
C ASP A 149 20.89 -19.93 8.87
N ILE A 150 20.79 -20.11 10.19
CA ILE A 150 21.40 -19.25 11.21
C ILE A 150 22.17 -20.13 12.19
N SER A 151 23.47 -19.88 12.30
CA SER A 151 24.31 -20.51 13.28
C SER A 151 24.24 -19.82 14.65
N GLU A 152 24.60 -20.54 15.70
CA GLU A 152 24.71 -19.96 17.04
C GLU A 152 25.75 -18.82 17.07
N ASP A 153 26.80 -18.90 16.26
CA ASP A 153 27.82 -17.84 16.15
C ASP A 153 27.23 -16.55 15.53
N ASP A 154 26.34 -16.66 14.51
CA ASP A 154 25.63 -15.51 13.95
C ASP A 154 24.80 -14.78 15.02
N LEU A 155 24.12 -15.54 15.89
CA LEU A 155 23.32 -14.98 16.98
C LEU A 155 24.19 -14.27 18.01
N ARG A 156 25.33 -14.89 18.40
CA ARG A 156 26.26 -14.30 19.34
C ARG A 156 26.92 -13.04 18.80
N ASP A 157 27.33 -13.05 17.54
CA ASP A 157 27.92 -11.88 16.87
C ASP A 157 26.94 -10.71 16.81
N PHE A 158 25.68 -11.00 16.48
CA PHE A 158 24.63 -9.98 16.48
C PHE A 158 24.37 -9.42 17.88
N TYR A 159 24.22 -10.30 18.89
CA TYR A 159 24.03 -9.87 20.28
C TYR A 159 25.20 -9.02 20.77
N ASN A 160 26.45 -9.42 20.48
CA ASN A 160 27.64 -8.68 20.89
C ASN A 160 27.65 -7.25 20.32
N LYS A 161 27.34 -7.10 19.02
CA LYS A 161 27.22 -5.77 18.38
C LYS A 161 26.15 -4.91 19.07
N LEU A 162 24.95 -5.47 19.29
CA LEU A 162 23.85 -4.76 19.93
C LEU A 162 24.21 -4.35 21.38
N SER A 163 24.86 -5.25 22.12
CA SER A 163 25.30 -5.00 23.48
C SER A 163 26.39 -3.92 23.57
N GLU A 164 27.30 -3.89 22.61
CA GLU A 164 28.32 -2.83 22.53
C GLU A 164 27.70 -1.47 22.24
N GLU A 165 26.73 -1.42 21.34
CA GLU A 165 25.98 -0.20 21.03
C GLU A 165 25.18 0.29 22.24
N GLY A 166 24.54 -0.63 22.99
CA GLY A 166 23.86 -0.32 24.25
C GLY A 166 24.80 0.29 25.28
N ARG A 167 25.98 -0.32 25.46
CA ARG A 167 27.02 0.22 26.39
C ARG A 167 27.50 1.62 25.97
N LYS A 168 27.68 1.85 24.66
CA LYS A 168 28.08 3.18 24.14
C LYS A 168 27.00 4.24 24.37
N ARG A 169 25.72 3.86 24.37
CA ARG A 169 24.60 4.75 24.73
C ARG A 169 24.43 4.95 26.24
N GLY A 170 25.11 4.16 27.07
CA GLY A 170 24.98 4.23 28.51
C GLY A 170 23.81 3.41 29.10
N ASP A 171 23.32 2.41 28.37
CA ASP A 171 22.24 1.55 28.83
C ASP A 171 22.71 0.74 30.07
N ALA A 172 22.04 0.94 31.21
CA ALA A 172 22.45 0.36 32.48
C ALA A 172 22.11 -1.14 32.61
N ASN A 173 21.08 -1.62 31.88
CA ASN A 173 20.58 -2.99 31.95
C ASN A 173 20.59 -3.63 30.58
N ILE A 174 21.70 -4.25 30.20
CA ILE A 174 21.77 -5.06 28.97
C ILE A 174 21.50 -6.52 29.38
N PRO A 175 20.42 -7.16 28.84
CA PRO A 175 20.10 -8.55 29.15
C PRO A 175 21.26 -9.48 28.73
N THR A 176 21.40 -10.65 29.35
CA THR A 176 22.38 -11.65 28.90
C THR A 176 21.97 -12.26 27.57
N PHE A 177 22.93 -12.85 26.85
CA PHE A 177 22.63 -13.56 25.58
C PHE A 177 21.61 -14.67 25.82
N GLU A 178 21.76 -15.46 26.86
CA GLU A 178 20.89 -16.59 27.20
C GLU A 178 19.43 -16.13 27.43
N SER A 179 19.22 -14.96 28.05
CA SER A 179 17.88 -14.43 28.33
C SER A 179 17.23 -13.76 27.12
N SER A 180 18.01 -13.35 26.13
CA SER A 180 17.53 -12.65 24.91
C SER A 180 17.69 -13.47 23.62
N ARG A 181 18.17 -14.72 23.74
CA ARG A 181 18.49 -15.57 22.59
C ARG A 181 17.35 -15.69 21.58
N ASP A 182 16.15 -15.99 22.06
CA ASP A 182 14.97 -16.17 21.19
C ASP A 182 14.58 -14.88 20.47
N ASP A 183 14.74 -13.73 21.13
CA ASP A 183 14.45 -12.43 20.53
C ASP A 183 15.54 -12.03 19.52
N VAL A 184 16.79 -12.34 19.83
CA VAL A 184 17.92 -12.19 18.90
C VAL A 184 17.70 -13.05 17.66
N GLU A 185 17.31 -14.31 17.83
CA GLU A 185 17.03 -15.23 16.73
C GLU A 185 15.91 -14.70 15.83
N LYS A 186 14.77 -14.32 16.39
CA LYS A 186 13.66 -13.72 15.64
C LYS A 186 14.10 -12.50 14.84
N PHE A 187 14.92 -11.64 15.46
CA PHE A 187 15.39 -10.42 14.79
C PHE A 187 16.35 -10.75 13.64
N VAL A 188 17.31 -11.65 13.85
CA VAL A 188 18.27 -12.07 12.80
C VAL A 188 17.58 -12.79 11.67
N VAL A 189 16.59 -13.68 11.95
CA VAL A 189 15.74 -14.32 10.96
C VAL A 189 15.01 -13.25 10.14
N GLY A 190 14.30 -12.33 10.79
CA GLY A 190 13.56 -11.27 10.13
C GLY A 190 14.46 -10.39 9.25
N GLN A 191 15.65 -10.05 9.72
CA GLN A 191 16.63 -9.28 8.93
C GLN A 191 17.09 -10.05 7.68
N ARG A 192 17.40 -11.35 7.80
CA ARG A 192 17.79 -12.17 6.64
C ARG A 192 16.65 -12.34 5.64
N ILE A 193 15.42 -12.52 6.12
CA ILE A 193 14.21 -12.57 5.27
C ILE A 193 14.06 -11.25 4.50
N THR A 194 14.19 -10.10 5.17
CA THR A 194 14.12 -8.79 4.51
C THR A 194 15.18 -8.65 3.42
N LEU A 195 16.43 -9.02 3.71
CA LEU A 195 17.51 -8.98 2.72
C LEU A 195 17.28 -9.94 1.54
N ALA A 196 16.64 -11.09 1.77
CA ALA A 196 16.28 -12.03 0.71
C ALA A 196 15.17 -11.47 -0.17
N LEU A 197 14.15 -10.85 0.43
CA LEU A 197 13.08 -10.14 -0.29
C LEU A 197 13.64 -9.00 -1.13
N ASP A 198 14.50 -8.15 -0.58
CA ASP A 198 15.11 -7.02 -1.29
C ASP A 198 15.91 -7.46 -2.52
N ARG A 199 16.69 -8.54 -2.38
CA ARG A 199 17.43 -9.12 -3.51
C ARG A 199 16.49 -9.67 -4.57
N TRP A 200 15.44 -10.36 -4.15
CA TRP A 200 14.44 -10.90 -5.07
C TRP A 200 13.70 -9.77 -5.80
N LEU A 201 13.23 -8.75 -5.07
CA LEU A 201 12.57 -7.57 -5.67
C LEU A 201 13.51 -6.85 -6.66
N GLY A 202 14.79 -6.69 -6.31
CA GLY A 202 15.80 -6.12 -7.21
C GLY A 202 15.92 -6.91 -8.51
N ALA A 203 15.95 -8.24 -8.44
CA ALA A 203 15.97 -9.11 -9.61
C ALA A 203 14.68 -9.00 -10.44
N GLN A 204 13.50 -9.00 -9.80
CA GLN A 204 12.21 -8.84 -10.49
C GLN A 204 12.11 -7.49 -11.19
N ARG A 205 12.54 -6.40 -10.55
CA ARG A 205 12.57 -5.06 -11.14
C ARG A 205 13.48 -5.00 -12.38
N THR A 206 14.60 -5.74 -12.40
CA THR A 206 15.50 -5.80 -13.55
C THR A 206 14.89 -6.59 -14.72
N GLN A 207 14.09 -7.62 -14.44
CA GLN A 207 13.45 -8.46 -15.46
C GLN A 207 12.13 -7.89 -16.00
N THR A 208 11.55 -6.93 -15.29
CA THR A 208 10.26 -6.33 -15.63
C THR A 208 10.48 -4.92 -16.20
N GLN A 209 9.82 -4.60 -17.31
CA GLN A 209 9.83 -3.23 -17.82
C GLN A 209 9.01 -2.32 -16.90
N ILE A 210 9.67 -1.38 -16.22
CA ILE A 210 9.04 -0.42 -15.31
C ILE A 210 9.27 0.99 -15.85
N LEU A 211 8.18 1.72 -16.14
CA LEU A 211 8.24 3.07 -16.72
C LEU A 211 7.44 4.04 -15.87
N TYR A 212 8.12 4.99 -15.24
CA TYR A 212 7.51 6.07 -14.46
C TYR A 212 7.14 7.26 -15.35
N ARG A 213 5.99 7.88 -15.06
CA ARG A 213 5.55 9.12 -15.70
C ARG A 213 5.91 10.29 -14.79
N GLU A 214 7.07 10.88 -15.00
CA GLU A 214 7.66 11.90 -14.10
C GLU A 214 6.75 13.10 -13.83
N GLN A 215 5.86 13.44 -14.79
CA GLN A 215 4.89 14.55 -14.62
C GLN A 215 3.89 14.34 -13.46
N VAL A 216 3.71 13.09 -12.99
CA VAL A 216 2.83 12.76 -11.86
C VAL A 216 3.50 13.08 -10.52
N PHE A 217 4.84 13.12 -10.50
CA PHE A 217 5.66 13.28 -9.32
C PHE A 217 6.25 14.70 -9.16
N GLN A 218 5.73 15.66 -9.92
CA GLN A 218 6.11 17.08 -9.86
C GLN A 218 5.21 17.88 -8.94
#